data_14bd76ac2deaa6bbdb2cab1fe1b9b655
#
_entry.id   14bd76ac2deaa6bbdb2cab1fe1b9b655
#
_cell.length_a   1.000
_cell.length_b   1.000
_cell.length_c   1.000
_cell.angle_alpha   90.00
_cell.angle_beta   90.00
_cell.angle_gamma   90.00
#
_symmetry.space_group_name_H-M   'P 1'
#
loop_
_entity.id
_entity.type
_entity.pdbx_description
1 polymer ?
#
loop_
_entity_poly.entity_id
_entity_poly.type
_entity_poly.pdbx_seq_one_letter_code
_entity_poly.pdbx_strand_id
1 'polypeptide(L)'
;MAHVIAVAGKGGVGKTTLCGMLIQYLCEKKKGPVLAVDADANSNLNEVLGVEVDTTLGDVREEIAHAEMTEKSPIPKGMSKADYAEVRFEDALAEEDDYDLLVMGRTQGKGCYCFVNGLLQAQLAKYQKNYPYIVVDNEAGMEHISRGILPSMETAILVSDCSRRGVQAVGRIAELIKAVSYTHLRAHETDSY
;
A
#
# COMPACT_ATOMS: atom_id res chain seq x y z
N MET A 1 -12.19 -11.97 3.92
CA MET A 1 -11.19 -10.90 4.09
C MET A 1 -9.92 -11.34 3.38
N ALA A 2 -9.25 -10.42 2.70
CA ALA A 2 -7.96 -10.69 2.08
C ALA A 2 -6.93 -11.11 3.13
N HIS A 3 -6.00 -11.99 2.77
CA HIS A 3 -4.81 -12.23 3.56
C HIS A 3 -3.73 -11.23 3.16
N VAL A 4 -3.46 -10.27 4.03
CA VAL A 4 -2.49 -9.18 3.77
C VAL A 4 -1.11 -9.62 4.23
N ILE A 5 -0.17 -9.64 3.29
CA ILE A 5 1.23 -10.00 3.53
C ILE A 5 2.08 -8.73 3.32
N ALA A 6 2.70 -8.25 4.36
CA ALA A 6 3.58 -7.09 4.30
C ALA A 6 5.05 -7.55 4.33
N VAL A 7 5.84 -7.10 3.35
CA VAL A 7 7.29 -7.34 3.30
C VAL A 7 8.01 -6.09 3.77
N ALA A 8 8.83 -6.20 4.81
CA ALA A 8 9.53 -5.08 5.41
C ALA A 8 11.00 -5.42 5.73
N GLY A 9 11.82 -4.40 5.86
CA GLY A 9 13.25 -4.56 6.16
C GLY A 9 14.04 -3.33 5.75
N LYS A 10 15.34 -3.36 5.97
CA LYS A 10 16.26 -2.28 5.60
C LYS A 10 16.30 -2.09 4.07
N GLY A 11 16.69 -0.89 3.61
CA GLY A 11 16.92 -0.63 2.18
C GLY A 11 17.99 -1.56 1.58
N GLY A 12 17.78 -2.04 0.35
CA GLY A 12 18.73 -2.85 -0.40
C GLY A 12 18.83 -4.33 -0.01
N VAL A 13 17.95 -4.85 0.85
CA VAL A 13 17.99 -6.26 1.29
C VAL A 13 17.20 -7.22 0.39
N GLY A 14 16.59 -6.74 -0.70
CA GLY A 14 15.85 -7.57 -1.64
C GLY A 14 14.36 -7.74 -1.35
N LYS A 15 13.74 -6.81 -0.63
CA LYS A 15 12.30 -6.82 -0.34
C LYS A 15 11.44 -6.90 -1.61
N THR A 16 11.67 -5.97 -2.53
CA THR A 16 10.93 -5.87 -3.80
C THR A 16 11.05 -7.12 -4.64
N THR A 17 12.27 -7.70 -4.73
CA THR A 17 12.48 -8.99 -5.41
C THR A 17 11.70 -10.10 -4.74
N LEU A 18 11.69 -10.16 -3.41
CA LEU A 18 10.93 -11.16 -2.67
C LEU A 18 9.41 -10.97 -2.86
N CYS A 19 8.93 -9.72 -2.92
CA CYS A 19 7.52 -9.42 -3.24
C CYS A 19 7.15 -9.97 -4.63
N GLY A 20 7.96 -9.68 -5.65
CA GLY A 20 7.72 -10.19 -7.01
C GLY A 20 7.67 -11.72 -7.06
N MET A 21 8.61 -12.40 -6.40
CA MET A 21 8.62 -13.87 -6.30
C MET A 21 7.38 -14.42 -5.58
N LEU A 22 6.93 -13.74 -4.51
CA LEU A 22 5.75 -14.14 -3.75
C LEU A 22 4.47 -13.97 -4.58
N ILE A 23 4.33 -12.85 -5.29
CA ILE A 23 3.21 -12.59 -6.19
C ILE A 23 3.15 -13.67 -7.26
N GLN A 24 4.26 -13.92 -7.96
CA GLN A 24 4.35 -14.96 -8.96
C GLN A 24 3.97 -16.34 -8.40
N TYR A 25 4.48 -16.69 -7.22
CA TYR A 25 4.14 -17.96 -6.57
C TYR A 25 2.64 -18.08 -6.29
N LEU A 26 1.99 -17.01 -5.79
CA LEU A 26 0.55 -17.01 -5.52
C LEU A 26 -0.28 -17.19 -6.80
N CYS A 27 0.12 -16.50 -7.88
CA CYS A 27 -0.50 -16.63 -9.20
C CYS A 27 -0.34 -18.05 -9.77
N GLU A 28 0.87 -18.63 -9.76
CA GLU A 28 1.12 -20.01 -10.19
C GLU A 28 0.30 -21.05 -9.41
N LYS A 29 0.07 -20.80 -8.11
CA LYS A 29 -0.77 -21.66 -7.26
C LYS A 29 -2.26 -21.41 -7.44
N LYS A 30 -2.66 -20.53 -8.35
CA LYS A 30 -4.06 -20.15 -8.60
C LYS A 30 -4.84 -19.82 -7.32
N LYS A 31 -4.21 -19.00 -6.49
CA LYS A 31 -4.81 -18.56 -5.20
C LYS A 31 -5.86 -17.46 -5.38
N GLY A 32 -6.22 -17.12 -6.63
CA GLY A 32 -7.11 -16.04 -7.03
C GLY A 32 -6.32 -14.78 -7.39
N PRO A 33 -6.98 -13.72 -7.83
CA PRO A 33 -6.29 -12.48 -8.15
C PRO A 33 -5.55 -11.94 -6.93
N VAL A 34 -4.33 -11.48 -7.14
CA VAL A 34 -3.46 -10.90 -6.11
C VAL A 34 -3.42 -9.40 -6.31
N LEU A 35 -3.65 -8.61 -5.26
CA LEU A 35 -3.33 -7.18 -5.29
C LEU A 35 -1.89 -6.99 -4.82
N ALA A 36 -1.04 -6.54 -5.72
CA ALA A 36 0.30 -6.07 -5.42
C ALA A 36 0.24 -4.58 -5.05
N VAL A 37 0.84 -4.18 -3.94
CA VAL A 37 0.91 -2.78 -3.51
C VAL A 37 2.36 -2.39 -3.33
N ASP A 38 2.83 -1.47 -4.18
CA ASP A 38 4.13 -0.84 -4.00
C ASP A 38 3.97 0.40 -3.11
N ALA A 39 4.37 0.27 -1.85
CA ALA A 39 4.32 1.34 -0.86
C ALA A 39 5.66 2.07 -0.69
N ASP A 40 6.64 1.82 -1.55
CA ASP A 40 7.90 2.58 -1.60
C ASP A 40 7.73 3.80 -2.51
N ALA A 41 8.14 4.97 -2.03
CA ALA A 41 8.12 6.20 -2.81
C ALA A 41 9.03 6.15 -4.06
N ASN A 42 9.98 5.23 -4.12
CA ASN A 42 10.85 5.05 -5.28
C ASN A 42 10.24 4.13 -6.34
N SER A 43 9.19 3.39 -6.00
CA SER A 43 8.38 2.56 -6.92
C SER A 43 9.23 1.66 -7.82
N ASN A 44 9.59 0.49 -7.32
CA ASN A 44 10.45 -0.46 -8.05
C ASN A 44 9.77 -1.82 -8.29
N LEU A 45 8.58 -2.04 -7.71
CA LEU A 45 7.89 -3.32 -7.83
C LEU A 45 7.34 -3.51 -9.26
N ASN A 46 6.92 -2.44 -9.91
CA ASN A 46 6.51 -2.44 -11.30
C ASN A 46 7.62 -2.91 -12.25
N GLU A 47 8.87 -2.49 -12.01
CA GLU A 47 10.02 -2.93 -12.80
C GLU A 47 10.29 -4.44 -12.60
N VAL A 48 10.17 -4.93 -11.36
CA VAL A 48 10.35 -6.37 -11.05
C VAL A 48 9.25 -7.23 -11.67
N LEU A 49 8.02 -6.71 -11.74
CA LEU A 49 6.88 -7.39 -12.34
C LEU A 49 6.78 -7.21 -13.86
N GLY A 50 7.53 -6.25 -14.44
CA GLY A 50 7.52 -5.94 -15.87
C GLY A 50 6.26 -5.21 -16.33
N VAL A 51 5.61 -4.45 -15.41
CA VAL A 51 4.36 -3.72 -15.67
C VAL A 51 4.64 -2.24 -15.88
N GLU A 52 4.04 -1.65 -16.89
CA GLU A 52 4.02 -0.20 -17.08
C GLU A 52 2.94 0.43 -16.20
N VAL A 53 3.29 1.51 -15.52
CA VAL A 53 2.38 2.23 -14.62
C VAL A 53 2.29 3.68 -15.07
N ASP A 54 1.15 4.07 -15.59
CA ASP A 54 0.91 5.41 -16.12
C ASP A 54 0.59 6.43 -15.01
N THR A 55 -0.07 5.99 -13.96
CA THR A 55 -0.56 6.86 -12.88
C THR A 55 -0.30 6.21 -11.52
N THR A 56 0.26 6.96 -10.59
CA THR A 56 0.42 6.52 -9.21
C THR A 56 -0.63 7.16 -8.29
N LEU A 57 -0.84 6.59 -7.12
CA LEU A 57 -1.72 7.22 -6.12
C LEU A 57 -1.21 8.58 -5.64
N GLY A 58 0.11 8.80 -5.71
CA GLY A 58 0.74 10.09 -5.47
C GLY A 58 0.29 11.14 -6.48
N ASP A 59 0.25 10.78 -7.77
CA ASP A 59 -0.19 11.67 -8.85
C ASP A 59 -1.66 12.04 -8.68
N VAL A 60 -2.52 11.07 -8.43
CA VAL A 60 -3.95 11.30 -8.15
C VAL A 60 -4.14 12.24 -6.95
N ARG A 61 -3.35 12.03 -5.90
CA ARG A 61 -3.39 12.87 -4.72
C ARG A 61 -2.98 14.31 -5.01
N GLU A 62 -1.93 14.52 -5.80
CA GLU A 62 -1.48 15.84 -6.22
C GLU A 62 -2.52 16.52 -7.12
N GLU A 63 -3.12 15.78 -8.04
CA GLU A 63 -4.18 16.27 -8.92
C GLU A 63 -5.38 16.80 -8.11
N ILE A 64 -5.82 16.06 -7.08
CA ILE A 64 -6.92 16.47 -6.21
C ILE A 64 -6.53 17.70 -5.36
N ALA A 65 -5.30 17.74 -4.84
CA ALA A 65 -4.81 18.87 -4.07
C ALA A 65 -4.69 20.14 -4.92
N HIS A 66 -4.25 20.02 -6.16
CA HIS A 66 -4.19 21.12 -7.12
C HIS A 66 -5.57 21.63 -7.51
N ALA A 67 -6.58 20.77 -7.61
CA ALA A 67 -7.97 21.14 -7.87
C ALA A 67 -8.53 22.11 -6.82
N GLU A 68 -7.96 22.13 -5.63
CA GLU A 68 -8.34 23.06 -4.55
C GLU A 68 -7.75 24.45 -4.69
N MET A 69 -6.62 24.56 -5.41
CA MET A 69 -5.82 25.80 -5.46
C MET A 69 -6.00 26.59 -6.77
N THR A 70 -6.66 26.01 -7.79
CA THR A 70 -6.74 26.62 -9.11
C THR A 70 -8.19 26.77 -9.58
N GLU A 71 -8.48 27.87 -10.31
CA GLU A 71 -9.78 28.08 -10.96
C GLU A 71 -10.08 27.04 -12.08
N LYS A 72 -9.05 26.32 -12.54
CA LYS A 72 -9.16 25.22 -13.52
C LYS A 72 -9.08 23.88 -12.80
N SER A 73 -10.15 23.54 -12.11
CA SER A 73 -10.26 22.22 -11.49
C SER A 73 -10.39 21.13 -12.55
N PRO A 74 -9.62 20.02 -12.48
CA PRO A 74 -9.80 18.84 -13.32
C PRO A 74 -11.11 18.09 -13.02
N ILE A 75 -11.76 18.39 -11.89
CA ILE A 75 -12.99 17.75 -11.45
C ILE A 75 -14.16 18.20 -12.34
N PRO A 76 -14.89 17.28 -13.00
CA PRO A 76 -16.04 17.59 -13.81
C PRO A 76 -17.11 18.35 -13.03
N LYS A 77 -17.83 19.28 -13.71
CA LYS A 77 -18.92 20.00 -13.07
C LYS A 77 -20.02 19.03 -12.59
N GLY A 78 -20.35 19.11 -11.31
CA GLY A 78 -21.37 18.28 -10.67
C GLY A 78 -20.84 16.98 -10.05
N MET A 79 -19.55 16.65 -10.21
CA MET A 79 -18.92 15.52 -9.54
C MET A 79 -18.35 15.96 -8.19
N SER A 80 -18.53 15.16 -7.14
CA SER A 80 -17.87 15.43 -5.87
C SER A 80 -16.37 15.07 -5.94
N LYS A 81 -15.55 15.68 -5.06
CA LYS A 81 -14.13 15.34 -4.95
C LYS A 81 -13.92 13.86 -4.59
N ALA A 82 -14.80 13.31 -3.78
CA ALA A 82 -14.74 11.91 -3.37
C ALA A 82 -15.00 10.96 -4.55
N ASP A 83 -16.04 11.25 -5.35
CA ASP A 83 -16.35 10.44 -6.54
C ASP A 83 -15.24 10.55 -7.58
N TYR A 84 -14.70 11.75 -7.77
CA TYR A 84 -13.56 11.95 -8.67
C TYR A 84 -12.32 11.17 -8.20
N ALA A 85 -11.99 11.22 -6.92
CA ALA A 85 -10.88 10.46 -6.35
C ALA A 85 -11.08 8.95 -6.50
N GLU A 86 -12.31 8.47 -6.32
CA GLU A 86 -12.63 7.04 -6.49
C GLU A 86 -12.35 6.58 -7.92
N VAL A 87 -12.83 7.31 -8.93
CA VAL A 87 -12.57 7.00 -10.34
C VAL A 87 -11.06 7.04 -10.63
N ARG A 88 -10.37 8.08 -10.17
CA ARG A 88 -8.93 8.21 -10.42
C ARG A 88 -8.09 7.14 -9.71
N PHE A 89 -8.53 6.64 -8.57
CA PHE A 89 -7.87 5.51 -7.89
C PHE A 89 -8.10 4.19 -8.62
N GLU A 90 -9.25 4.01 -9.25
CA GLU A 90 -9.50 2.87 -10.15
C GLU A 90 -8.62 2.96 -11.39
N ASP A 91 -8.49 4.15 -12.00
CA ASP A 91 -7.59 4.38 -13.14
C ASP A 91 -6.09 4.16 -12.80
N ALA A 92 -5.71 4.30 -11.53
CA ALA A 92 -4.34 4.07 -11.09
C ALA A 92 -4.01 2.58 -10.81
N LEU A 93 -4.99 1.69 -10.94
CA LEU A 93 -4.79 0.26 -10.83
C LEU A 93 -4.30 -0.28 -12.17
N ALA A 94 -3.08 -0.80 -12.21
CA ALA A 94 -2.57 -1.52 -13.38
C ALA A 94 -3.08 -2.96 -13.32
N GLU A 95 -3.98 -3.31 -14.23
CA GLU A 95 -4.64 -4.62 -14.28
C GLU A 95 -3.85 -5.58 -15.18
N GLU A 96 -3.52 -6.76 -14.65
CA GLU A 96 -2.88 -7.87 -15.34
C GLU A 96 -3.74 -9.14 -15.22
N ASP A 97 -3.41 -10.18 -15.96
CA ASP A 97 -4.23 -11.40 -16.05
C ASP A 97 -4.46 -12.10 -14.70
N ASP A 98 -3.44 -12.18 -13.84
CA ASP A 98 -3.46 -12.93 -12.57
C ASP A 98 -3.28 -12.06 -11.32
N TYR A 99 -2.92 -10.80 -11.48
CA TYR A 99 -2.73 -9.84 -10.40
C TYR A 99 -2.98 -8.42 -10.90
N ASP A 100 -3.25 -7.52 -9.96
CA ASP A 100 -3.30 -6.09 -10.20
C ASP A 100 -2.22 -5.40 -9.39
N LEU A 101 -1.67 -4.30 -9.91
CA LEU A 101 -0.63 -3.52 -9.25
C LEU A 101 -1.12 -2.11 -8.91
N LEU A 102 -0.96 -1.74 -7.66
CA LEU A 102 -1.20 -0.40 -7.16
C LEU A 102 0.10 0.23 -6.66
N VAL A 103 0.49 1.36 -7.24
CA VAL A 103 1.73 2.05 -6.89
C VAL A 103 1.43 3.32 -6.12
N MET A 104 2.01 3.43 -4.93
CA MET A 104 1.84 4.61 -4.07
C MET A 104 2.51 5.86 -4.65
N GLY A 105 3.70 5.71 -5.24
CA GLY A 105 4.44 6.80 -5.84
C GLY A 105 4.94 7.86 -4.86
N ARG A 106 5.69 8.83 -5.39
CA ARG A 106 6.18 9.98 -4.62
C ARG A 106 5.09 11.00 -4.42
N THR A 107 5.14 11.66 -3.31
CA THR A 107 4.27 12.80 -3.02
C THR A 107 5.13 14.05 -2.90
N GLN A 108 4.92 14.99 -3.80
CA GLN A 108 5.61 16.27 -3.81
C GLN A 108 4.61 17.33 -3.35
N GLY A 109 4.77 17.91 -2.18
CA GLY A 109 3.92 19.02 -1.77
C GLY A 109 3.85 19.22 -0.26
N LYS A 110 3.76 20.50 0.14
CA LYS A 110 3.47 20.90 1.51
C LYS A 110 1.95 21.02 1.68
N GLY A 111 1.31 20.05 2.31
CA GLY A 111 -0.13 20.14 2.59
C GLY A 111 -0.62 19.05 3.54
N CYS A 112 -1.78 19.26 4.13
CA CYS A 112 -2.44 18.24 4.95
C CYS A 112 -3.14 17.25 4.02
N TYR A 113 -2.57 16.08 3.89
CA TYR A 113 -3.07 15.01 3.02
C TYR A 113 -4.10 14.10 3.71
N CYS A 114 -4.63 14.54 4.86
CA CYS A 114 -5.53 13.72 5.68
C CYS A 114 -6.78 13.25 4.92
N PHE A 115 -7.34 14.12 4.07
CA PHE A 115 -8.52 13.78 3.26
C PHE A 115 -8.21 12.68 2.24
N VAL A 116 -7.14 12.85 1.46
CA VAL A 116 -6.77 11.89 0.40
C VAL A 116 -6.28 10.57 0.99
N ASN A 117 -5.57 10.61 2.12
CA ASN A 117 -5.20 9.39 2.86
C ASN A 117 -6.44 8.64 3.37
N GLY A 118 -7.48 9.35 3.81
CA GLY A 118 -8.75 8.74 4.19
C GLY A 118 -9.47 8.07 3.03
N LEU A 119 -9.45 8.69 1.85
CA LEU A 119 -9.99 8.09 0.62
C LEU A 119 -9.20 6.85 0.20
N LEU A 120 -7.87 6.91 0.28
CA LEU A 120 -7.01 5.76 0.00
C LEU A 120 -7.28 4.60 0.95
N GLN A 121 -7.42 4.86 2.26
CA GLN A 121 -7.82 3.84 3.23
C GLN A 121 -9.14 3.19 2.85
N ALA A 122 -10.14 3.99 2.49
CA ALA A 122 -11.45 3.50 2.09
C ALA A 122 -11.37 2.62 0.83
N GLN A 123 -10.55 3.01 -0.15
CA GLN A 123 -10.35 2.24 -1.37
C GLN A 123 -9.62 0.93 -1.11
N LEU A 124 -8.54 0.94 -0.32
CA LEU A 124 -7.85 -0.29 0.08
C LEU A 124 -8.77 -1.24 0.88
N ALA A 125 -9.66 -0.69 1.71
CA ALA A 125 -10.67 -1.50 2.42
C ALA A 125 -11.69 -2.14 1.47
N LYS A 126 -12.02 -1.50 0.33
CA LYS A 126 -12.82 -2.11 -0.74
C LYS A 126 -12.06 -3.25 -1.41
N TYR A 127 -10.81 -3.02 -1.78
CA TYR A 127 -9.95 -4.03 -2.41
C TYR A 127 -9.78 -5.28 -1.54
N GLN A 128 -9.70 -5.14 -0.21
CA GLN A 128 -9.65 -6.30 0.70
C GLN A 128 -10.84 -7.26 0.57
N LYS A 129 -11.96 -6.82 0.02
CA LYS A 129 -13.12 -7.67 -0.21
C LYS A 129 -13.05 -8.42 -1.53
N ASN A 130 -12.29 -7.89 -2.48
CA ASN A 130 -12.23 -8.38 -3.85
C ASN A 130 -11.05 -9.31 -4.11
N TYR A 131 -9.96 -9.15 -3.35
CA TYR A 131 -8.74 -9.94 -3.50
C TYR A 131 -8.57 -10.91 -2.33
N PRO A 132 -8.30 -12.20 -2.59
CA PRO A 132 -7.97 -13.15 -1.53
C PRO A 132 -6.60 -12.88 -0.89
N TYR A 133 -5.66 -12.31 -1.66
CA TYR A 133 -4.32 -11.95 -1.18
C TYR A 133 -3.95 -10.53 -1.57
N ILE A 134 -3.33 -9.82 -0.63
CA ILE A 134 -2.71 -8.50 -0.86
C ILE A 134 -1.25 -8.60 -0.43
N VAL A 135 -0.32 -8.32 -1.33
CA VAL A 135 1.12 -8.32 -1.06
C VAL A 135 1.63 -6.88 -1.09
N VAL A 136 2.22 -6.44 0.01
CA VAL A 136 2.67 -5.06 0.19
C VAL A 136 4.19 -5.00 0.27
N ASP A 137 4.82 -4.34 -0.69
CA ASP A 137 6.25 -3.97 -0.63
C ASP A 137 6.39 -2.65 0.12
N ASN A 138 6.95 -2.71 1.33
CA ASN A 138 7.11 -1.51 2.15
C ASN A 138 8.46 -0.85 1.93
N GLU A 139 8.46 0.47 1.98
CA GLU A 139 9.67 1.27 2.15
C GLU A 139 10.49 0.81 3.38
N ALA A 140 11.74 1.22 3.45
CA ALA A 140 12.62 0.97 4.60
C ALA A 140 12.02 1.60 5.87
N GLY A 141 11.35 0.80 6.66
CA GLY A 141 10.51 1.21 7.79
C GLY A 141 9.09 0.71 7.60
N MET A 142 8.19 1.04 8.47
CA MET A 142 6.78 0.64 8.38
C MET A 142 5.87 1.87 8.50
N GLU A 143 6.28 3.00 7.92
CA GLU A 143 5.57 4.26 8.09
C GLU A 143 4.14 4.21 7.59
N HIS A 144 3.88 3.54 6.47
CA HIS A 144 2.54 3.42 5.91
C HIS A 144 1.62 2.56 6.79
N ILE A 145 2.17 1.50 7.38
CA ILE A 145 1.43 0.65 8.33
C ILE A 145 1.19 1.39 9.64
N SER A 146 2.21 2.06 10.17
CA SER A 146 2.09 2.82 11.42
C SER A 146 1.14 4.02 11.30
N ARG A 147 0.98 4.58 10.11
CA ARG A 147 0.00 5.64 9.81
C ARG A 147 -1.41 5.13 9.54
N GLY A 148 -1.63 3.80 9.58
CA GLY A 148 -2.92 3.19 9.34
C GLY A 148 -3.43 3.31 7.91
N ILE A 149 -2.55 3.60 6.94
CA ILE A 149 -2.92 3.70 5.52
C ILE A 149 -3.18 2.30 4.95
N LEU A 150 -2.41 1.32 5.38
CA LEU A 150 -2.62 -0.06 4.99
C LEU A 150 -3.56 -0.75 5.98
N PRO A 151 -4.40 -1.66 5.48
CA PRO A 151 -5.27 -2.44 6.34
C PRO A 151 -4.48 -3.32 7.33
N SER A 152 -5.16 -3.92 8.28
CA SER A 152 -4.54 -4.88 9.20
C SER A 152 -3.81 -5.97 8.42
N MET A 153 -2.53 -6.22 8.75
CA MET A 153 -1.78 -7.30 8.12
C MET A 153 -1.89 -8.58 8.95
N GLU A 154 -2.05 -9.70 8.26
CA GLU A 154 -2.07 -11.03 8.88
C GLU A 154 -0.68 -11.66 8.91
N THR A 155 0.18 -11.30 7.95
CA THR A 155 1.55 -11.83 7.86
C THR A 155 2.55 -10.71 7.60
N ALA A 156 3.61 -10.67 8.39
CA ALA A 156 4.76 -9.80 8.15
C ALA A 156 5.99 -10.65 7.82
N ILE A 157 6.59 -10.40 6.65
CA ILE A 157 7.85 -11.01 6.24
C ILE A 157 8.95 -9.97 6.45
N LEU A 158 9.89 -10.27 7.35
CA LEU A 158 10.98 -9.39 7.70
C LEU A 158 12.26 -9.84 7.01
N VAL A 159 12.80 -8.97 6.14
CA VAL A 159 13.99 -9.26 5.33
C VAL A 159 15.20 -8.49 5.86
N SER A 160 16.30 -9.19 6.08
CA SER A 160 17.57 -8.62 6.58
C SER A 160 18.77 -9.19 5.85
N ASP A 161 19.81 -8.37 5.72
CA ASP A 161 21.15 -8.88 5.49
C ASP A 161 21.71 -9.52 6.78
N CYS A 162 22.83 -10.24 6.69
CA CYS A 162 23.48 -10.88 7.84
C CYS A 162 24.26 -9.90 8.73
N SER A 163 24.23 -8.60 8.44
CA SER A 163 24.93 -7.60 9.24
C SER A 163 24.24 -7.37 10.60
N ARG A 164 25.04 -7.04 11.61
CA ARG A 164 24.49 -6.66 12.93
C ARG A 164 23.47 -5.52 12.84
N ARG A 165 23.70 -4.56 11.94
CA ARG A 165 22.78 -3.42 11.72
C ARG A 165 21.47 -3.87 11.04
N GLY A 166 21.54 -4.80 10.10
CA GLY A 166 20.36 -5.38 9.45
C GLY A 166 19.49 -6.10 10.45
N VAL A 167 20.05 -7.00 11.25
CA VAL A 167 19.33 -7.75 12.28
C VAL A 167 18.71 -6.82 13.34
N GLN A 168 19.44 -5.76 13.76
CA GLN A 168 18.89 -4.78 14.70
C GLN A 168 17.73 -3.97 14.09
N ALA A 169 17.81 -3.61 12.81
CA ALA A 169 16.74 -2.89 12.12
C ALA A 169 15.45 -3.75 12.08
N VAL A 170 15.58 -5.01 11.69
CA VAL A 170 14.44 -5.95 11.64
C VAL A 170 13.85 -6.20 13.04
N GLY A 171 14.68 -6.29 14.07
CA GLY A 171 14.20 -6.40 15.45
C GLY A 171 13.31 -5.22 15.87
N ARG A 172 13.71 -3.97 15.53
CA ARG A 172 12.88 -2.78 15.81
C ARG A 172 11.56 -2.80 15.03
N ILE A 173 11.58 -3.24 13.77
CA ILE A 173 10.37 -3.39 12.96
C ILE A 173 9.43 -4.42 13.59
N ALA A 174 9.96 -5.56 14.03
CA ALA A 174 9.18 -6.59 14.69
C ALA A 174 8.50 -6.10 15.97
N GLU A 175 9.17 -5.26 16.76
CA GLU A 175 8.57 -4.65 17.96
C GLU A 175 7.48 -3.65 17.63
N LEU A 176 7.66 -2.84 16.56
CA LEU A 176 6.61 -1.93 16.10
C LEU A 176 5.36 -2.70 15.64
N ILE A 177 5.52 -3.78 14.89
CA ILE A 177 4.40 -4.63 14.45
C ILE A 177 3.63 -5.17 15.66
N LYS A 178 4.34 -5.70 16.67
CA LYS A 178 3.70 -6.18 17.88
C LYS A 178 2.92 -5.07 18.59
N ALA A 179 3.48 -3.88 18.70
CA ALA A 179 2.80 -2.75 19.34
C ALA A 179 1.51 -2.34 18.61
N VAL A 180 1.54 -2.28 17.26
CA VAL A 180 0.37 -1.97 16.44
C VAL A 180 -0.68 -3.08 16.54
N SER A 181 -0.29 -4.36 16.47
CA SER A 181 -1.21 -5.51 16.61
C SER A 181 -1.87 -5.54 17.98
N TYR A 182 -1.16 -5.21 19.06
CA TYR A 182 -1.73 -5.15 20.41
C TYR A 182 -2.77 -4.04 20.58
N THR A 183 -2.61 -2.90 19.92
CA THR A 183 -3.61 -1.82 19.97
C THR A 183 -4.90 -2.20 19.24
N HIS A 184 -4.83 -2.94 18.16
CA HIS A 184 -6.01 -3.45 17.45
C HIS A 184 -6.73 -4.57 18.22
N LEU A 185 -6.01 -5.49 18.87
CA LEU A 185 -6.62 -6.54 19.71
C LEU A 185 -7.36 -5.95 20.93
N ARG A 186 -6.84 -4.90 21.56
CA ARG A 186 -7.53 -4.23 22.68
C ARG A 186 -8.81 -3.50 22.27
N ALA A 187 -8.90 -2.99 21.06
CA ALA A 187 -10.12 -2.34 20.57
C ALA A 187 -11.27 -3.34 20.36
N HIS A 188 -10.97 -4.61 20.07
CA HIS A 188 -11.99 -5.66 19.95
C HIS A 188 -12.43 -6.26 21.30
N GLU A 189 -11.61 -6.17 22.35
CA GLU A 189 -11.96 -6.70 23.67
C GLU A 189 -12.84 -5.74 24.50
N THR A 190 -12.98 -4.47 24.11
CA THR A 190 -13.80 -3.49 24.85
C THR A 190 -15.27 -3.47 24.47
N ASP A 191 -15.69 -4.17 23.42
CA ASP A 191 -17.08 -4.25 22.97
C ASP A 191 -17.84 -5.49 23.54
N SER A 192 -17.30 -6.15 24.57
CA SER A 192 -17.87 -7.37 25.18
C SER A 192 -18.19 -7.18 26.66
N TYR A 193 -18.77 -6.03 27.06
CA TYR A 193 -19.42 -5.88 28.37
C TYR A 193 -20.70 -5.05 28.23
#